data_74cc67afd0facc9a8bfc351f1a906c7d
#
_entry.id   74cc67afd0facc9a8bfc351f1a906c7d
#
_cell.length_a   1.000
_cell.length_b   1.000
_cell.length_c   1.000
_cell.angle_alpha   90.00
_cell.angle_beta   90.00
_cell.angle_gamma   90.00
#
_symmetry.space_group_name_H-M   'P 1'
#
loop_
_entity.id
_entity.type
_entity.pdbx_description
1 polymer ?
#
loop_
_entity_poly.entity_id
_entity_poly.type
_entity_poly.pdbx_seq_one_letter_code
_entity_poly.pdbx_strand_id
1 'polypeptide(L)'
;MKKFLSLILVLGLSATLLAGCGGSSDTADSGDSGDAAEGNDAGYNTLNIIAAHGSTETVAQHTSSVYLKELLEERSGGAITMDIYPNQQLGGDREYTEACVQGNVTMGAPSPAAIAALCPSLNAFETPFLFSDYETARATMDSDAGQALLDSLEQYGLKGLGYYENGFRNLTCNKEINTLADLKGLKIRTMENNVHLAIWTALGANPSPLAFGELYTALQQGAFDAQENPLEQIYNNKLHEVQDHVYLTQHIYTPYIVFMNLDVWNSLNEQTQQLIQECMDESVQYNRETCDTNNQACIDGINNSGLSKVYEVSDELRNEMIQACTDAGIYDTVIEAAGGTYAQDLWAAAGFEY
;
A
#
# COMPACT_ATOMS: atom_id res chain seq x y z
N MET A 1 5.49 51.51 -25.59
CA MET A 1 4.85 51.97 -26.85
C MET A 1 4.50 50.74 -27.69
N LYS A 2 3.24 50.78 -28.23
CA LYS A 2 2.56 49.80 -29.14
C LYS A 2 2.14 48.50 -28.49
N LYS A 3 0.90 48.28 -28.02
CA LYS A 3 -0.50 48.26 -28.53
C LYS A 3 -0.67 47.59 -29.87
N PHE A 4 -1.43 46.45 -29.90
CA PHE A 4 -2.42 46.03 -30.90
C PHE A 4 -2.94 44.67 -30.46
N LEU A 5 -4.10 44.41 -30.23
CA LEU A 5 -5.51 44.61 -30.65
C LEU A 5 -6.13 43.28 -31.09
N SER A 6 -7.24 43.03 -30.46
CA SER A 6 -8.27 41.97 -30.62
C SER A 6 -8.58 41.53 -32.05
N LEU A 7 -9.05 40.30 -32.21
CA LEU A 7 -10.12 40.01 -33.16
C LEU A 7 -11.05 38.90 -32.63
N ILE A 8 -12.29 39.28 -32.39
CA ILE A 8 -13.47 38.45 -32.13
C ILE A 8 -14.01 38.05 -33.51
N LEU A 9 -14.39 36.77 -33.67
CA LEU A 9 -15.32 36.41 -34.76
C LEU A 9 -16.41 35.49 -34.21
N VAL A 10 -17.62 36.04 -34.25
CA VAL A 10 -18.92 35.42 -33.97
C VAL A 10 -19.61 35.12 -35.30
N LEU A 11 -20.50 34.19 -35.33
CA LEU A 11 -21.56 33.74 -36.27
C LEU A 11 -21.33 32.33 -36.80
N GLY A 12 -22.34 31.47 -36.85
CA GLY A 12 -23.76 31.66 -36.77
C GLY A 12 -24.53 30.33 -36.68
N LEU A 13 -25.71 30.48 -36.15
CA LEU A 13 -26.78 29.52 -36.05
C LEU A 13 -27.25 28.94 -37.40
N SER A 14 -27.62 27.68 -37.43
CA SER A 14 -28.69 27.19 -38.35
C SER A 14 -29.47 26.08 -37.68
N ALA A 15 -30.68 26.38 -37.29
CA ALA A 15 -31.73 25.46 -36.89
C ALA A 15 -32.44 24.88 -38.11
N THR A 16 -32.69 23.59 -38.13
CA THR A 16 -33.75 22.99 -38.97
C THR A 16 -34.63 22.09 -38.13
N LEU A 17 -35.82 22.55 -37.89
CA LEU A 17 -36.98 21.81 -37.36
C LEU A 17 -37.58 21.01 -38.54
N LEU A 18 -37.85 19.72 -38.31
CA LEU A 18 -38.92 19.01 -39.03
C LEU A 18 -39.68 18.15 -38.03
N ALA A 19 -40.94 18.50 -37.91
CA ALA A 19 -41.95 17.84 -37.12
C ALA A 19 -42.51 16.60 -37.90
N GLY A 20 -42.81 15.54 -37.15
CA GLY A 20 -43.58 14.40 -37.63
C GLY A 20 -44.35 13.81 -36.45
N CYS A 21 -45.66 14.11 -36.43
CA CYS A 21 -46.65 13.58 -35.50
C CYS A 21 -46.98 12.11 -35.73
N GLY A 22 -47.27 11.38 -34.65
CA GLY A 22 -47.97 10.10 -34.69
C GLY A 22 -48.06 9.49 -33.28
N GLY A 23 -49.22 9.65 -32.63
CA GLY A 23 -49.49 9.33 -31.25
C GLY A 23 -49.79 7.88 -30.94
N SER A 24 -49.77 7.54 -29.69
CA SER A 24 -50.82 6.94 -28.84
C SER A 24 -50.21 6.40 -27.56
N SER A 25 -50.68 6.94 -26.47
CA SER A 25 -50.91 6.41 -25.11
C SER A 25 -50.54 4.94 -24.85
N ASP A 26 -49.75 4.63 -23.77
CA ASP A 26 -50.33 4.25 -22.46
C ASP A 26 -49.23 3.83 -21.46
N THR A 27 -49.54 4.19 -20.22
CA THR A 27 -49.12 3.64 -18.93
C THR A 27 -47.65 3.71 -18.49
N ALA A 28 -47.47 4.58 -17.49
CA ALA A 28 -46.34 4.58 -16.55
C ALA A 28 -46.29 3.23 -15.81
N ASP A 29 -45.13 2.58 -15.89
CA ASP A 29 -44.67 1.66 -14.84
C ASP A 29 -43.29 2.16 -14.37
N SER A 30 -43.26 2.57 -13.12
CA SER A 30 -42.03 2.98 -12.43
C SER A 30 -41.32 1.70 -11.97
N GLY A 31 -40.53 1.12 -12.86
CA GLY A 31 -39.56 0.08 -12.52
C GLY A 31 -38.25 0.70 -12.14
N ASP A 32 -37.92 0.56 -10.87
CA ASP A 32 -36.60 0.73 -10.29
C ASP A 32 -35.63 -0.23 -11.01
N SER A 33 -34.91 0.25 -12.01
CA SER A 33 -33.86 -0.50 -12.68
C SER A 33 -32.53 -0.17 -11.99
N GLY A 34 -32.22 -0.91 -10.92
CA GLY A 34 -30.82 -1.12 -10.54
C GLY A 34 -30.10 -1.69 -11.77
N ASP A 35 -29.13 -0.95 -12.30
CA ASP A 35 -28.24 -1.40 -13.37
C ASP A 35 -27.44 -2.62 -12.85
N ALA A 36 -27.97 -3.81 -13.07
CA ALA A 36 -27.20 -5.03 -12.91
C ALA A 36 -26.18 -5.04 -14.05
N ALA A 37 -24.87 -5.01 -13.72
CA ALA A 37 -23.80 -5.12 -14.68
C ALA A 37 -24.04 -6.31 -15.62
N GLU A 38 -24.07 -6.07 -16.94
CA GLU A 38 -24.27 -7.11 -17.94
C GLU A 38 -23.11 -8.13 -17.86
N GLY A 39 -23.44 -9.43 -17.71
CA GLY A 39 -22.47 -10.52 -17.77
C GLY A 39 -22.12 -10.89 -19.22
N ASN A 40 -20.93 -11.39 -19.46
CA ASN A 40 -20.53 -11.95 -20.74
C ASN A 40 -21.09 -13.41 -20.93
N ASP A 41 -20.83 -14.01 -22.09
CA ASP A 41 -21.23 -15.42 -22.40
C ASP A 41 -20.62 -16.44 -21.39
N ALA A 42 -19.53 -16.08 -20.68
CA ALA A 42 -18.93 -16.92 -19.66
C ALA A 42 -19.52 -16.69 -18.24
N GLY A 43 -20.49 -15.78 -18.09
CA GLY A 43 -21.20 -15.53 -16.83
C GLY A 43 -20.51 -14.55 -15.87
N TYR A 44 -19.39 -13.94 -16.28
CA TYR A 44 -18.69 -12.92 -15.49
C TYR A 44 -19.30 -11.53 -15.70
N ASN A 45 -19.28 -10.72 -14.65
CA ASN A 45 -19.61 -9.30 -14.78
C ASN A 45 -18.59 -8.57 -15.67
N THR A 46 -19.07 -7.61 -16.46
CA THR A 46 -18.16 -6.67 -17.13
C THR A 46 -17.67 -5.66 -16.12
N LEU A 47 -16.34 -5.58 -15.94
CA LEU A 47 -15.69 -4.72 -14.94
C LEU A 47 -14.40 -4.14 -15.48
N ASN A 48 -14.18 -2.83 -15.32
CA ASN A 48 -12.88 -2.21 -15.48
C ASN A 48 -12.32 -1.84 -14.11
N ILE A 49 -11.21 -2.45 -13.70
CA ILE A 49 -10.53 -2.18 -12.44
C ILE A 49 -9.55 -1.03 -12.63
N ILE A 50 -9.77 0.09 -11.94
CA ILE A 50 -8.81 1.18 -11.81
C ILE A 50 -7.99 0.88 -10.56
N ALA A 51 -6.73 0.44 -10.73
CA ALA A 51 -5.86 0.02 -9.64
C ALA A 51 -4.74 1.02 -9.39
N ALA A 52 -4.52 1.40 -8.13
CA ALA A 52 -3.50 2.38 -7.73
C ALA A 52 -2.52 1.81 -6.71
N HIS A 53 -1.25 2.19 -6.84
CA HIS A 53 -0.22 1.92 -5.83
C HIS A 53 0.93 2.93 -5.88
N GLY A 54 1.73 2.96 -4.79
CA GLY A 54 2.80 3.94 -4.61
C GLY A 54 4.16 3.56 -5.20
N SER A 55 4.37 2.28 -5.52
CA SER A 55 5.68 1.75 -5.92
C SER A 55 6.04 2.02 -7.38
N THR A 56 7.34 2.03 -7.68
CA THR A 56 7.86 2.07 -9.05
C THR A 56 7.56 0.76 -9.79
N GLU A 57 7.64 0.79 -11.12
CA GLU A 57 7.32 -0.36 -11.98
C GLU A 57 8.29 -1.55 -11.83
N THR A 58 9.42 -1.35 -11.16
CA THR A 58 10.45 -2.38 -10.93
C THR A 58 10.29 -3.14 -9.61
N VAL A 59 9.38 -2.71 -8.74
CA VAL A 59 9.10 -3.34 -7.43
C VAL A 59 8.13 -4.50 -7.59
N ALA A 60 8.28 -5.55 -6.77
CA ALA A 60 7.43 -6.74 -6.78
C ALA A 60 5.93 -6.41 -6.70
N GLN A 61 5.53 -5.37 -5.98
CA GLN A 61 4.16 -4.88 -5.94
C GLN A 61 3.58 -4.60 -7.34
N HIS A 62 4.33 -3.90 -8.20
CA HIS A 62 3.87 -3.58 -9.55
C HIS A 62 3.83 -4.82 -10.44
N THR A 63 4.91 -5.61 -10.45
CA THR A 63 4.96 -6.81 -11.30
C THR A 63 3.87 -7.82 -10.93
N SER A 64 3.53 -7.93 -9.64
CA SER A 64 2.41 -8.75 -9.16
C SER A 64 1.04 -8.19 -9.56
N SER A 65 0.90 -6.86 -9.57
CA SER A 65 -0.32 -6.21 -10.07
C SER A 65 -0.50 -6.44 -11.58
N VAL A 66 0.59 -6.44 -12.36
CA VAL A 66 0.56 -6.80 -13.78
C VAL A 66 0.19 -8.26 -13.98
N TYR A 67 0.74 -9.15 -13.17
CA TYR A 67 0.39 -10.57 -13.21
C TYR A 67 -1.09 -10.81 -12.84
N LEU A 68 -1.60 -10.13 -11.81
CA LEU A 68 -3.03 -10.15 -11.48
C LEU A 68 -3.91 -9.70 -12.65
N LYS A 69 -3.52 -8.61 -13.32
CA LYS A 69 -4.19 -8.11 -14.52
C LYS A 69 -4.27 -9.19 -15.60
N GLU A 70 -3.13 -9.82 -15.94
CA GLU A 70 -3.03 -10.85 -16.95
C GLU A 70 -3.97 -12.04 -16.64
N LEU A 71 -3.97 -12.51 -15.38
CA LEU A 71 -4.84 -13.57 -14.91
C LEU A 71 -6.33 -13.21 -15.05
N LEU A 72 -6.72 -12.02 -14.62
CA LEU A 72 -8.10 -11.55 -14.68
C LEU A 72 -8.60 -11.41 -16.13
N GLU A 73 -7.81 -10.77 -16.99
CA GLU A 73 -8.16 -10.55 -18.39
C GLU A 73 -8.25 -11.88 -19.16
N GLU A 74 -7.31 -12.80 -18.95
CA GLU A 74 -7.31 -14.12 -19.61
C GLU A 74 -8.48 -14.97 -19.13
N ARG A 75 -8.65 -15.16 -17.82
CA ARG A 75 -9.65 -16.11 -17.26
C ARG A 75 -11.08 -15.62 -17.37
N SER A 76 -11.29 -14.30 -17.40
CA SER A 76 -12.61 -13.74 -17.66
C SER A 76 -12.96 -13.65 -19.15
N GLY A 77 -12.02 -14.00 -20.06
CA GLY A 77 -12.19 -13.78 -21.49
C GLY A 77 -12.35 -12.31 -21.88
N GLY A 78 -11.71 -11.41 -21.11
CA GLY A 78 -11.74 -9.97 -21.31
C GLY A 78 -12.97 -9.26 -20.71
N ALA A 79 -13.82 -9.97 -19.96
CA ALA A 79 -14.92 -9.33 -19.25
C ALA A 79 -14.43 -8.42 -18.12
N ILE A 80 -13.34 -8.83 -17.44
CA ILE A 80 -12.65 -8.01 -16.44
C ILE A 80 -11.37 -7.47 -17.08
N THR A 81 -11.19 -6.15 -17.05
CA THR A 81 -9.98 -5.46 -17.49
C THR A 81 -9.40 -4.67 -16.33
N MET A 82 -8.10 -4.37 -16.35
CA MET A 82 -7.43 -3.65 -15.26
C MET A 82 -6.47 -2.60 -15.79
N ASP A 83 -6.65 -1.35 -15.37
CA ASP A 83 -5.73 -0.25 -15.61
C ASP A 83 -4.93 0.03 -14.35
N ILE A 84 -3.60 -0.09 -14.42
CA ILE A 84 -2.71 0.06 -13.27
C ILE A 84 -2.06 1.45 -13.30
N TYR A 85 -2.14 2.17 -12.19
CA TYR A 85 -1.57 3.49 -11.97
C TYR A 85 -0.49 3.43 -10.88
N PRO A 86 0.78 3.16 -11.26
CA PRO A 86 1.91 3.08 -10.35
C PRO A 86 2.43 4.47 -9.96
N ASN A 87 3.49 4.52 -9.12
CA ASN A 87 4.23 5.74 -8.80
C ASN A 87 3.37 6.89 -8.28
N GLN A 88 2.32 6.60 -7.50
CA GLN A 88 1.41 7.62 -6.95
C GLN A 88 0.71 8.49 -8.03
N GLN A 89 0.49 7.96 -9.23
CA GLN A 89 -0.18 8.71 -10.31
C GLN A 89 -1.61 9.16 -9.94
N LEU A 90 -2.27 8.43 -9.03
CA LEU A 90 -3.59 8.79 -8.49
C LEU A 90 -3.54 9.33 -7.04
N GLY A 91 -2.39 9.88 -6.63
CA GLY A 91 -2.12 10.34 -5.28
C GLY A 91 -1.30 9.35 -4.45
N GLY A 92 -0.92 9.74 -3.22
CA GLY A 92 -0.25 8.85 -2.27
C GLY A 92 -1.18 7.79 -1.70
N ASP A 93 -0.65 6.92 -0.83
CA ASP A 93 -1.36 5.77 -0.26
C ASP A 93 -2.71 6.17 0.37
N ARG A 94 -2.74 7.29 1.07
CA ARG A 94 -3.95 7.80 1.70
C ARG A 94 -4.94 8.33 0.66
N GLU A 95 -4.49 9.16 -0.29
CA GLU A 95 -5.36 9.82 -1.27
C GLU A 95 -6.05 8.79 -2.17
N TYR A 96 -5.32 7.80 -2.72
CA TYR A 96 -5.99 6.80 -3.55
C TYR A 96 -6.83 5.82 -2.73
N THR A 97 -6.54 5.61 -1.43
CA THR A 97 -7.41 4.83 -0.55
C THR A 97 -8.73 5.56 -0.31
N GLU A 98 -8.69 6.86 0.00
CA GLU A 98 -9.88 7.71 0.14
C GLU A 98 -10.68 7.75 -1.19
N ALA A 99 -10.00 7.82 -2.34
CA ALA A 99 -10.64 7.75 -3.65
C ALA A 99 -11.27 6.38 -3.92
N CYS A 100 -10.69 5.28 -3.40
CA CYS A 100 -11.28 3.94 -3.47
C CYS A 100 -12.55 3.84 -2.62
N VAL A 101 -12.55 4.34 -1.41
CA VAL A 101 -13.77 4.43 -0.57
C VAL A 101 -14.89 5.19 -1.27
N GLN A 102 -14.55 6.25 -2.03
CA GLN A 102 -15.50 7.06 -2.79
C GLN A 102 -15.92 6.44 -4.14
N GLY A 103 -15.35 5.31 -4.54
CA GLY A 103 -15.64 4.64 -5.82
C GLY A 103 -14.95 5.24 -7.05
N ASN A 104 -14.04 6.20 -6.89
CA ASN A 104 -13.26 6.80 -7.99
C ASN A 104 -12.05 5.95 -8.41
N VAL A 105 -11.55 5.12 -7.51
CA VAL A 105 -10.54 4.08 -7.71
C VAL A 105 -11.20 2.75 -7.33
N THR A 106 -10.95 1.69 -8.10
CA THR A 106 -11.59 0.41 -7.85
C THR A 106 -10.80 -0.46 -6.89
N MET A 107 -9.46 -0.42 -6.97
CA MET A 107 -8.54 -1.27 -6.20
C MET A 107 -7.33 -0.46 -5.75
N GLY A 108 -6.85 -0.72 -4.54
CA GLY A 108 -5.63 -0.10 -4.00
C GLY A 108 -4.75 -1.11 -3.29
N ALA A 109 -3.47 -0.76 -3.15
CA ALA A 109 -2.51 -1.60 -2.43
C ALA A 109 -1.53 -0.72 -1.59
N PRO A 110 -2.00 -0.02 -0.55
CA PRO A 110 -1.16 0.84 0.30
C PRO A 110 -0.42 0.06 1.39
N SER A 111 0.57 0.72 2.00
CA SER A 111 1.14 0.30 3.28
C SER A 111 0.14 0.54 4.42
N PRO A 112 0.00 -0.39 5.40
CA PRO A 112 -0.96 -0.26 6.50
C PRO A 112 -0.73 1.02 7.32
N ALA A 113 0.52 1.37 7.65
CA ALA A 113 0.84 2.58 8.40
C ALA A 113 0.30 3.87 7.76
N ALA A 114 0.35 3.97 6.42
CA ALA A 114 -0.07 5.17 5.70
C ALA A 114 -1.59 5.40 5.74
N ILE A 115 -2.37 4.33 5.95
CA ILE A 115 -3.84 4.38 5.98
C ILE A 115 -4.42 4.05 7.35
N ALA A 116 -3.60 3.85 8.38
CA ALA A 116 -4.05 3.51 9.72
C ALA A 116 -4.96 4.59 10.37
N ALA A 117 -4.84 5.84 9.95
CA ALA A 117 -5.77 6.90 10.37
C ALA A 117 -7.20 6.67 9.84
N LEU A 118 -7.36 6.02 8.68
CA LEU A 118 -8.64 5.63 8.09
C LEU A 118 -9.07 4.24 8.59
N CYS A 119 -8.14 3.29 8.68
CA CYS A 119 -8.36 1.90 9.07
C CYS A 119 -7.51 1.54 10.31
N PRO A 120 -7.93 1.93 11.53
CA PRO A 120 -7.13 1.79 12.75
C PRO A 120 -6.67 0.36 13.06
N SER A 121 -7.47 -0.67 12.73
CA SER A 121 -7.12 -2.08 12.92
C SER A 121 -5.76 -2.45 12.31
N LEU A 122 -5.37 -1.79 11.23
CA LEU A 122 -4.12 -2.03 10.52
C LEU A 122 -2.87 -1.62 11.33
N ASN A 123 -3.02 -0.84 12.42
CA ASN A 123 -1.91 -0.60 13.34
C ASN A 123 -1.37 -1.89 13.99
N ALA A 124 -2.12 -3.00 13.96
CA ALA A 124 -1.62 -4.29 14.41
C ALA A 124 -0.32 -4.72 13.69
N PHE A 125 -0.16 -4.35 12.41
CA PHE A 125 1.06 -4.61 11.63
C PHE A 125 2.25 -3.74 12.03
N GLU A 126 2.02 -2.64 12.74
CA GLU A 126 3.07 -1.71 13.16
C GLU A 126 3.75 -2.14 14.48
N THR A 127 3.52 -3.39 14.90
CA THR A 127 4.19 -4.00 16.06
C THR A 127 5.68 -4.17 15.76
N PRO A 128 6.57 -3.53 16.53
CA PRO A 128 7.99 -3.67 16.30
C PRO A 128 8.47 -5.08 16.70
N PHE A 129 9.35 -5.65 15.86
CA PHE A 129 10.00 -6.96 16.07
C PHE A 129 9.02 -8.13 16.21
N LEU A 130 7.80 -8.00 15.67
CA LEU A 130 6.76 -9.04 15.72
C LEU A 130 7.21 -10.34 15.05
N PHE A 131 7.87 -10.23 13.90
CA PHE A 131 8.27 -11.38 13.10
C PHE A 131 9.79 -11.56 13.10
N SER A 132 10.25 -12.81 13.26
CA SER A 132 11.66 -13.19 13.18
C SER A 132 12.13 -13.39 11.74
N ASP A 133 11.22 -13.78 10.86
CA ASP A 133 11.51 -14.19 9.49
C ASP A 133 10.29 -14.07 8.57
N TYR A 134 10.51 -14.22 7.27
CA TYR A 134 9.48 -14.16 6.24
C TYR A 134 8.47 -15.32 6.32
N GLU A 135 8.90 -16.51 6.73
CA GLU A 135 8.02 -17.68 6.84
C GLU A 135 6.94 -17.45 7.90
N THR A 136 7.35 -17.00 9.09
CA THR A 136 6.44 -16.64 10.19
C THR A 136 5.50 -15.50 9.78
N ALA A 137 6.02 -14.46 9.12
CA ALA A 137 5.20 -13.35 8.65
C ALA A 137 4.13 -13.81 7.64
N ARG A 138 4.52 -14.57 6.63
CA ARG A 138 3.60 -15.10 5.61
C ARG A 138 2.54 -16.02 6.21
N ALA A 139 2.94 -16.94 7.10
CA ALA A 139 2.01 -17.83 7.78
C ALA A 139 0.98 -17.06 8.62
N THR A 140 1.41 -15.96 9.26
CA THR A 140 0.52 -15.10 10.04
C THR A 140 -0.45 -14.33 9.15
N MET A 141 0.00 -13.81 8.00
CA MET A 141 -0.89 -13.17 7.01
C MET A 141 -1.96 -14.14 6.50
N ASP A 142 -1.62 -15.42 6.31
CA ASP A 142 -2.50 -16.47 5.80
C ASP A 142 -3.39 -17.09 6.89
N SER A 143 -3.26 -16.67 8.15
CA SER A 143 -4.04 -17.16 9.29
C SER A 143 -5.41 -16.48 9.41
N ASP A 144 -6.26 -17.01 10.31
CA ASP A 144 -7.54 -16.40 10.66
C ASP A 144 -7.37 -14.96 11.19
N ALA A 145 -6.24 -14.66 11.87
CA ALA A 145 -5.94 -13.31 12.36
C ALA A 145 -5.63 -12.34 11.20
N GLY A 146 -4.87 -12.80 10.19
CA GLY A 146 -4.66 -12.03 8.96
C GLY A 146 -5.97 -11.80 8.21
N GLN A 147 -6.81 -12.83 8.08
CA GLN A 147 -8.12 -12.69 7.43
C GLN A 147 -9.04 -11.72 8.20
N ALA A 148 -9.07 -11.77 9.53
CA ALA A 148 -9.85 -10.86 10.34
C ALA A 148 -9.45 -9.38 10.13
N LEU A 149 -8.17 -9.11 9.87
CA LEU A 149 -7.69 -7.76 9.53
C LEU A 149 -8.18 -7.32 8.15
N LEU A 150 -8.20 -8.21 7.14
CA LEU A 150 -8.80 -7.92 5.83
C LEU A 150 -10.30 -7.66 5.96
N ASP A 151 -11.01 -8.48 6.71
CA ASP A 151 -12.46 -8.34 6.92
C ASP A 151 -12.80 -7.05 7.68
N SER A 152 -11.90 -6.59 8.56
CA SER A 152 -12.09 -5.34 9.28
C SER A 152 -12.20 -4.10 8.39
N LEU A 153 -11.74 -4.20 7.13
CA LEU A 153 -11.79 -3.10 6.17
C LEU A 153 -13.21 -2.83 5.66
N GLU A 154 -14.12 -3.80 5.75
CA GLU A 154 -15.50 -3.64 5.26
C GLU A 154 -16.26 -2.53 6.00
N GLN A 155 -15.96 -2.30 7.28
CA GLN A 155 -16.53 -1.17 8.03
C GLN A 155 -16.11 0.22 7.50
N TYR A 156 -15.07 0.26 6.67
CA TYR A 156 -14.55 1.48 6.05
C TYR A 156 -14.87 1.57 4.54
N GLY A 157 -15.72 0.68 4.02
CA GLY A 157 -16.12 0.66 2.62
C GLY A 157 -15.12 -0.02 1.68
N LEU A 158 -14.24 -0.87 2.21
CA LEU A 158 -13.22 -1.59 1.45
C LEU A 158 -13.36 -3.09 1.64
N LYS A 159 -13.24 -3.88 0.58
CA LYS A 159 -13.11 -5.34 0.62
C LYS A 159 -11.64 -5.71 0.58
N GLY A 160 -11.11 -6.24 1.67
CA GLY A 160 -9.76 -6.81 1.70
C GLY A 160 -9.68 -8.09 0.85
N LEU A 161 -8.67 -8.18 -0.01
CA LEU A 161 -8.49 -9.30 -0.95
C LEU A 161 -7.24 -10.12 -0.62
N GLY A 162 -6.20 -9.52 -0.05
CA GLY A 162 -4.95 -10.22 0.27
C GLY A 162 -3.82 -9.28 0.62
N TYR A 163 -2.65 -9.88 0.82
CA TYR A 163 -1.42 -9.19 1.22
C TYR A 163 -0.31 -9.42 0.20
N TYR A 164 0.12 -8.35 -0.48
CA TYR A 164 1.42 -8.38 -1.14
C TYR A 164 2.52 -8.13 -0.11
N GLU A 165 3.63 -8.81 -0.25
CA GLU A 165 4.81 -8.58 0.57
C GLU A 165 5.52 -7.30 0.12
N ASN A 166 5.84 -6.42 1.07
CA ASN A 166 6.78 -5.33 0.90
C ASN A 166 8.09 -5.67 1.62
N GLY A 167 7.98 -6.37 2.77
CA GLY A 167 9.07 -6.94 3.50
C GLY A 167 9.48 -6.20 4.77
N PHE A 168 10.62 -6.60 5.34
CA PHE A 168 11.15 -5.99 6.56
C PHE A 168 11.72 -4.59 6.29
N ARG A 169 11.35 -3.66 7.16
CA ARG A 169 11.82 -2.28 7.14
C ARG A 169 13.21 -2.18 7.77
N ASN A 170 14.09 -1.44 7.11
CA ASN A 170 15.49 -1.27 7.43
C ASN A 170 15.84 0.21 7.51
N LEU A 171 16.69 0.58 8.47
CA LEU A 171 17.15 1.95 8.64
C LEU A 171 18.15 2.32 7.55
N THR A 172 18.01 3.51 6.95
CA THR A 172 19.09 4.14 6.19
C THR A 172 19.50 5.48 6.82
N CYS A 173 20.78 5.81 6.80
CA CYS A 173 21.25 7.09 7.33
C CYS A 173 22.64 7.45 6.82
N ASN A 174 23.07 8.71 7.09
CA ASN A 174 24.40 9.23 6.74
C ASN A 174 25.35 9.26 7.97
N LYS A 175 25.13 8.35 8.92
CA LYS A 175 25.90 8.22 10.16
C LYS A 175 26.12 6.75 10.48
N GLU A 176 27.29 6.42 11.03
CA GLU A 176 27.53 5.07 11.54
C GLU A 176 26.68 4.80 12.79
N ILE A 177 26.01 3.66 12.82
CA ILE A 177 25.18 3.17 13.91
C ILE A 177 25.73 1.82 14.38
N ASN A 178 26.25 1.79 15.60
CA ASN A 178 26.79 0.59 16.23
C ASN A 178 26.09 0.26 17.55
N THR A 179 25.48 1.26 18.19
CA THR A 179 24.79 1.17 19.48
C THR A 179 23.50 1.94 19.45
N LEU A 180 22.58 1.66 20.40
CA LEU A 180 21.35 2.43 20.55
C LEU A 180 21.60 3.92 20.80
N ALA A 181 22.70 4.27 21.47
CA ALA A 181 23.09 5.65 21.72
C ALA A 181 23.38 6.44 20.43
N ASP A 182 23.76 5.77 19.35
CA ASP A 182 24.02 6.41 18.06
C ASP A 182 22.73 6.89 17.37
N LEU A 183 21.57 6.36 17.74
CA LEU A 183 20.27 6.82 17.24
C LEU A 183 19.83 8.14 17.88
N LYS A 184 20.45 8.54 19.00
CA LYS A 184 20.04 9.72 19.75
C LYS A 184 20.10 11.00 18.94
N GLY A 185 18.93 11.64 18.83
CA GLY A 185 18.77 12.91 18.13
C GLY A 185 18.79 12.81 16.59
N LEU A 186 18.86 11.60 16.02
CA LEU A 186 18.82 11.38 14.59
C LEU A 186 17.48 11.87 14.02
N LYS A 187 17.51 12.78 13.08
CA LYS A 187 16.30 13.26 12.41
C LYS A 187 15.87 12.21 11.40
N ILE A 188 14.89 11.42 11.77
CA ILE A 188 14.39 10.33 10.92
C ILE A 188 13.03 10.68 10.36
N ARG A 189 12.87 10.45 9.04
CA ARG A 189 11.55 10.46 8.40
C ARG A 189 10.85 9.14 8.68
N THR A 190 9.58 9.21 9.03
CA THR A 190 8.68 8.05 9.11
C THR A 190 7.48 8.21 8.19
N MET A 191 6.70 7.15 8.03
CA MET A 191 5.35 7.27 7.49
C MET A 191 4.46 8.08 8.45
N GLU A 192 3.31 8.55 7.98
CA GLU A 192 2.33 9.34 8.74
C GLU A 192 1.55 8.44 9.73
N ASN A 193 2.26 7.87 10.69
CA ASN A 193 1.74 6.92 11.67
C ASN A 193 2.27 7.22 13.07
N ASN A 194 1.37 7.29 14.07
CA ASN A 194 1.74 7.64 15.44
C ASN A 194 2.55 6.54 16.12
N VAL A 195 2.35 5.26 15.77
CA VAL A 195 3.13 4.14 16.31
C VAL A 195 4.58 4.24 15.83
N HIS A 196 4.81 4.54 14.54
CA HIS A 196 6.15 4.78 14.00
C HIS A 196 6.85 5.93 14.72
N LEU A 197 6.14 7.05 14.96
CA LEU A 197 6.67 8.18 15.73
C LEU A 197 7.06 7.75 17.14
N ALA A 198 6.21 6.96 17.81
CA ALA A 198 6.46 6.47 19.16
C ALA A 198 7.67 5.52 19.20
N ILE A 199 7.79 4.56 18.27
CA ILE A 199 8.92 3.63 18.17
C ILE A 199 10.24 4.41 18.05
N TRP A 200 10.38 5.29 17.07
CA TRP A 200 11.62 6.00 16.83
C TRP A 200 11.94 7.01 17.95
N THR A 201 10.91 7.55 18.62
CA THR A 201 11.11 8.37 19.85
C THR A 201 11.66 7.51 21.00
N ALA A 202 11.12 6.30 21.21
CA ALA A 202 11.61 5.35 22.21
C ALA A 202 13.07 4.95 21.96
N LEU A 203 13.47 4.82 20.70
CA LEU A 203 14.84 4.54 20.27
C LEU A 203 15.77 5.78 20.40
N GLY A 204 15.25 6.94 20.84
CA GLY A 204 16.00 8.16 21.06
C GLY A 204 16.19 9.06 19.86
N ALA A 205 15.62 8.73 18.71
CA ALA A 205 15.65 9.56 17.51
C ALA A 205 14.63 10.71 17.59
N ASN A 206 14.69 11.63 16.62
CA ASN A 206 13.73 12.70 16.40
C ASN A 206 12.91 12.40 15.13
N PRO A 207 11.84 11.60 15.23
CA PRO A 207 11.03 11.26 14.07
C PRO A 207 10.12 12.41 13.65
N SER A 208 9.90 12.53 12.34
CA SER A 208 8.88 13.39 11.77
C SER A 208 8.25 12.72 10.56
N PRO A 209 6.92 12.83 10.37
CA PRO A 209 6.23 12.21 9.25
C PRO A 209 6.43 13.03 7.97
N LEU A 210 6.50 12.31 6.83
CA LEU A 210 6.50 12.92 5.50
C LEU A 210 5.94 11.92 4.50
N ALA A 211 5.14 12.39 3.53
CA ALA A 211 4.65 11.58 2.43
C ALA A 211 5.79 10.95 1.62
N PHE A 212 5.59 9.72 1.12
CA PHE A 212 6.65 8.96 0.46
C PHE A 212 7.19 9.64 -0.81
N GLY A 213 6.30 10.29 -1.59
CA GLY A 213 6.69 10.99 -2.83
C GLY A 213 7.67 12.16 -2.63
N GLU A 214 7.75 12.70 -1.40
CA GLU A 214 8.66 13.81 -1.05
C GLU A 214 9.99 13.32 -0.46
N LEU A 215 10.09 12.03 -0.12
CA LEU A 215 11.17 11.47 0.69
C LEU A 215 12.55 11.65 0.07
N TYR A 216 12.76 11.25 -1.20
CA TYR A 216 14.05 11.34 -1.86
C TYR A 216 14.58 12.79 -1.84
N THR A 217 13.74 13.74 -2.20
CA THR A 217 14.10 15.17 -2.24
C THR A 217 14.43 15.70 -0.84
N ALA A 218 13.67 15.30 0.18
CA ALA A 218 13.91 15.71 1.56
C ALA A 218 15.24 15.17 2.11
N LEU A 219 15.59 13.91 1.82
CA LEU A 219 16.88 13.32 2.15
C LEU A 219 18.03 14.01 1.40
N GLN A 220 17.88 14.22 0.10
CA GLN A 220 18.89 14.90 -0.73
C GLN A 220 19.17 16.31 -0.25
N GLN A 221 18.17 17.01 0.26
CA GLN A 221 18.31 18.37 0.81
C GLN A 221 18.80 18.39 2.27
N GLY A 222 18.96 17.23 2.90
CA GLY A 222 19.39 17.13 4.31
C GLY A 222 18.32 17.59 5.31
N ALA A 223 17.03 17.58 4.93
CA ALA A 223 15.95 17.83 5.87
C ALA A 223 15.84 16.71 6.92
N PHE A 224 16.19 15.50 6.53
CA PHE A 224 16.31 14.32 7.38
C PHE A 224 17.72 13.71 7.26
N ASP A 225 18.19 13.14 8.37
CA ASP A 225 19.46 12.41 8.43
C ASP A 225 19.26 10.93 8.07
N ALA A 226 18.01 10.44 8.20
CA ALA A 226 17.66 9.03 8.09
C ALA A 226 16.20 8.83 7.62
N GLN A 227 15.95 7.62 7.17
CA GLN A 227 14.61 7.06 6.87
C GLN A 227 14.62 5.55 7.12
N GLU A 228 13.47 4.89 7.00
CA GLU A 228 13.35 3.45 7.11
C GLU A 228 12.34 2.91 6.09
N ASN A 229 12.71 1.86 5.39
CA ASN A 229 11.90 1.19 4.37
C ASN A 229 12.40 -0.23 4.08
N PRO A 230 11.60 -1.07 3.41
CA PRO A 230 12.06 -2.33 2.85
C PRO A 230 13.12 -2.14 1.76
N LEU A 231 13.92 -3.19 1.53
CA LEU A 231 15.07 -3.15 0.61
C LEU A 231 14.70 -2.77 -0.82
N GLU A 232 13.59 -3.30 -1.36
CA GLU A 232 13.14 -2.93 -2.71
C GLU A 232 12.80 -1.44 -2.81
N GLN A 233 12.18 -0.87 -1.77
CA GLN A 233 11.88 0.56 -1.75
C GLN A 233 13.16 1.40 -1.65
N ILE A 234 14.13 0.97 -0.85
CA ILE A 234 15.43 1.66 -0.72
C ILE A 234 16.18 1.67 -2.06
N TYR A 235 16.23 0.52 -2.74
CA TYR A 235 16.99 0.37 -3.97
C TYR A 235 16.31 1.01 -5.18
N ASN A 236 15.05 0.65 -5.44
CA ASN A 236 14.34 1.07 -6.65
C ASN A 236 13.95 2.56 -6.64
N ASN A 237 13.73 3.16 -5.45
CA ASN A 237 13.52 4.61 -5.32
C ASN A 237 14.84 5.37 -5.09
N LYS A 238 15.99 4.70 -5.25
CA LYS A 238 17.33 5.32 -5.20
C LYS A 238 17.66 5.98 -3.87
N LEU A 239 17.00 5.60 -2.79
CA LEU A 239 17.26 6.18 -1.47
C LEU A 239 18.72 5.94 -1.02
N HIS A 240 19.31 4.83 -1.46
CA HIS A 240 20.72 4.51 -1.26
C HIS A 240 21.70 5.46 -1.98
N GLU A 241 21.24 6.27 -2.92
CA GLU A 241 22.08 7.27 -3.60
C GLU A 241 22.29 8.54 -2.73
N VAL A 242 21.43 8.73 -1.71
CA VAL A 242 21.43 9.91 -0.81
C VAL A 242 21.56 9.51 0.66
N GLN A 243 21.89 8.23 0.94
CA GLN A 243 22.07 7.65 2.27
C GLN A 243 23.30 6.72 2.24
N ASP A 244 24.33 7.00 3.05
CA ASP A 244 25.62 6.29 3.02
C ASP A 244 25.55 4.86 3.57
N HIS A 245 24.58 4.58 4.46
CA HIS A 245 24.47 3.32 5.19
C HIS A 245 23.04 2.77 5.14
N VAL A 246 22.91 1.45 4.98
CA VAL A 246 21.65 0.70 5.14
C VAL A 246 21.88 -0.34 6.24
N TYR A 247 21.15 -0.25 7.35
CA TYR A 247 21.21 -1.17 8.47
C TYR A 247 20.00 -2.11 8.45
N LEU A 248 20.25 -3.42 8.38
CA LEU A 248 19.20 -4.43 8.37
C LEU A 248 18.57 -4.58 9.76
N THR A 249 17.91 -3.51 10.21
CA THR A 249 17.26 -3.48 11.52
C THR A 249 16.07 -4.41 11.59
N GLN A 250 15.36 -4.62 10.49
CA GLN A 250 14.20 -5.52 10.39
C GLN A 250 13.20 -5.30 11.54
N HIS A 251 13.01 -4.03 11.90
CA HIS A 251 12.26 -3.63 13.09
C HIS A 251 10.74 -3.72 12.92
N ILE A 252 10.23 -3.69 11.69
CA ILE A 252 8.81 -3.92 11.34
C ILE A 252 8.78 -4.71 10.03
N TYR A 253 7.88 -5.69 9.92
CA TYR A 253 7.49 -6.28 8.66
C TYR A 253 6.26 -5.55 8.13
N THR A 254 6.31 -5.09 6.90
CA THR A 254 5.22 -4.33 6.28
C THR A 254 4.66 -5.09 5.08
N PRO A 255 3.38 -5.50 5.08
CA PRO A 255 2.68 -5.93 3.87
C PRO A 255 2.19 -4.71 3.08
N TYR A 256 1.73 -4.92 1.84
CA TYR A 256 0.76 -4.06 1.19
C TYR A 256 -0.63 -4.68 1.32
N ILE A 257 -1.61 -3.89 1.68
CA ILE A 257 -3.00 -4.35 1.84
C ILE A 257 -3.71 -4.19 0.52
N VAL A 258 -3.97 -5.29 -0.20
CA VAL A 258 -4.75 -5.24 -1.44
C VAL A 258 -6.23 -5.27 -1.11
N PHE A 259 -6.94 -4.25 -1.55
CA PHE A 259 -8.37 -4.12 -1.33
C PHE A 259 -9.09 -3.59 -2.57
N MET A 260 -10.40 -3.74 -2.58
CA MET A 260 -11.30 -3.22 -3.59
C MET A 260 -12.40 -2.36 -2.93
N ASN A 261 -13.00 -1.43 -3.67
CA ASN A 261 -14.18 -0.72 -3.21
C ASN A 261 -15.29 -1.72 -2.86
N LEU A 262 -15.89 -1.60 -1.67
CA LEU A 262 -16.85 -2.57 -1.15
C LEU A 262 -18.16 -2.59 -1.95
N ASP A 263 -18.65 -1.43 -2.41
CA ASP A 263 -19.90 -1.36 -3.19
C ASP A 263 -19.71 -2.00 -4.57
N VAL A 264 -18.55 -1.78 -5.21
CA VAL A 264 -18.19 -2.47 -6.46
C VAL A 264 -18.15 -3.98 -6.22
N TRP A 265 -17.43 -4.44 -5.18
CA TRP A 265 -17.36 -5.86 -4.83
C TRP A 265 -18.76 -6.48 -4.64
N ASN A 266 -19.64 -5.82 -3.89
CA ASN A 266 -20.98 -6.31 -3.59
C ASN A 266 -21.92 -6.27 -4.80
N SER A 267 -21.60 -5.51 -5.83
CA SER A 267 -22.36 -5.50 -7.11
C SER A 267 -22.03 -6.68 -8.02
N LEU A 268 -20.94 -7.41 -7.76
CA LEU A 268 -20.49 -8.53 -8.57
C LEU A 268 -21.24 -9.81 -8.19
N ASN A 269 -21.47 -10.67 -9.17
CA ASN A 269 -21.98 -12.01 -8.91
C ASN A 269 -20.91 -12.90 -8.27
N GLU A 270 -21.35 -13.97 -7.63
CA GLU A 270 -20.49 -14.89 -6.89
C GLU A 270 -19.35 -15.47 -7.75
N GLN A 271 -19.63 -15.79 -9.02
CA GLN A 271 -18.64 -16.33 -9.95
C GLN A 271 -17.52 -15.32 -10.24
N THR A 272 -17.86 -14.04 -10.38
CA THR A 272 -16.87 -12.97 -10.61
C THR A 272 -16.06 -12.71 -9.35
N GLN A 273 -16.68 -12.67 -8.18
CA GLN A 273 -15.99 -12.52 -6.89
C GLN A 273 -15.01 -13.67 -6.67
N GLN A 274 -15.43 -14.91 -6.93
CA GLN A 274 -14.57 -16.09 -6.81
C GLN A 274 -13.36 -16.00 -7.76
N LEU A 275 -13.56 -15.63 -9.02
CA LEU A 275 -12.47 -15.50 -9.99
C LEU A 275 -11.45 -14.43 -9.52
N ILE A 276 -11.94 -13.27 -9.04
CA ILE A 276 -11.06 -12.20 -8.55
C ILE A 276 -10.22 -12.71 -7.36
N GLN A 277 -10.84 -13.44 -6.42
CA GLN A 277 -10.12 -13.98 -5.26
C GLN A 277 -9.09 -15.02 -5.66
N GLU A 278 -9.44 -15.99 -6.54
CA GLU A 278 -8.51 -17.01 -7.04
C GLU A 278 -7.29 -16.39 -7.76
N CYS A 279 -7.53 -15.38 -8.61
CA CYS A 279 -6.45 -14.65 -9.28
C CYS A 279 -5.60 -13.86 -8.27
N MET A 280 -6.22 -13.29 -7.23
CA MET A 280 -5.50 -12.58 -6.17
C MET A 280 -4.60 -13.52 -5.38
N ASP A 281 -5.10 -14.68 -4.96
CA ASP A 281 -4.34 -15.67 -4.21
C ASP A 281 -3.10 -16.13 -4.99
N GLU A 282 -3.25 -16.39 -6.30
CA GLU A 282 -2.14 -16.76 -7.18
C GLU A 282 -1.14 -15.61 -7.35
N SER A 283 -1.64 -14.38 -7.46
CA SER A 283 -0.81 -13.18 -7.54
C SER A 283 -0.03 -12.91 -6.24
N VAL A 284 -0.58 -13.24 -5.07
CA VAL A 284 0.12 -13.18 -3.78
C VAL A 284 1.31 -14.15 -3.76
N GLN A 285 1.14 -15.38 -4.25
CA GLN A 285 2.25 -16.34 -4.32
C GLN A 285 3.35 -15.86 -5.28
N TYR A 286 2.98 -15.36 -6.46
CA TYR A 286 3.93 -14.76 -7.40
C TYR A 286 4.69 -13.57 -6.77
N ASN A 287 4.02 -12.74 -5.98
CA ASN A 287 4.63 -11.62 -5.27
C ASN A 287 5.70 -12.09 -4.29
N ARG A 288 5.40 -13.10 -3.45
CA ARG A 288 6.34 -13.66 -2.47
C ARG A 288 7.59 -14.25 -3.13
N GLU A 289 7.42 -15.02 -4.20
CA GLU A 289 8.54 -15.59 -4.98
C GLU A 289 9.41 -14.50 -5.61
N THR A 290 8.78 -13.42 -6.09
CA THR A 290 9.48 -12.25 -6.64
C THR A 290 10.27 -11.53 -5.57
N CYS A 291 9.69 -11.29 -4.38
CA CYS A 291 10.37 -10.66 -3.25
C CYS A 291 11.57 -11.49 -2.77
N ASP A 292 11.46 -12.82 -2.70
CA ASP A 292 12.57 -13.71 -2.34
C ASP A 292 13.78 -13.53 -3.27
N THR A 293 13.50 -13.35 -4.56
CA THR A 293 14.56 -13.11 -5.57
C THR A 293 15.11 -11.68 -5.45
N ASN A 294 14.26 -10.69 -5.28
CA ASN A 294 14.64 -9.29 -5.34
C ASN A 294 15.40 -8.81 -4.10
N ASN A 295 15.12 -9.34 -2.91
CA ASN A 295 15.76 -8.89 -1.67
C ASN A 295 17.28 -9.01 -1.74
N GLN A 296 17.82 -10.17 -2.16
CA GLN A 296 19.27 -10.34 -2.31
C GLN A 296 19.83 -9.47 -3.43
N ALA A 297 19.11 -9.37 -4.55
CA ALA A 297 19.52 -8.51 -5.67
C ALA A 297 19.61 -7.03 -5.28
N CYS A 298 18.71 -6.55 -4.41
CA CYS A 298 18.76 -5.19 -3.86
C CYS A 298 19.99 -4.98 -2.97
N ILE A 299 20.30 -5.92 -2.08
CA ILE A 299 21.52 -5.87 -1.24
C ILE A 299 22.77 -5.79 -2.12
N ASP A 300 22.86 -6.66 -3.11
CA ASP A 300 24.00 -6.70 -4.04
C ASP A 300 24.07 -5.40 -4.87
N GLY A 301 22.93 -4.91 -5.35
CA GLY A 301 22.83 -3.66 -6.10
C GLY A 301 23.26 -2.43 -5.30
N ILE A 302 22.82 -2.32 -4.04
CA ILE A 302 23.21 -1.24 -3.13
C ILE A 302 24.73 -1.29 -2.90
N ASN A 303 25.28 -2.46 -2.52
CA ASN A 303 26.70 -2.61 -2.25
C ASN A 303 27.57 -2.34 -3.50
N ASN A 304 27.12 -2.80 -4.68
CA ASN A 304 27.85 -2.62 -5.94
C ASN A 304 27.75 -1.18 -6.48
N SER A 305 26.79 -0.37 -6.03
CA SER A 305 26.68 1.04 -6.43
C SER A 305 27.89 1.87 -6.03
N GLY A 306 28.57 1.47 -4.94
CA GLY A 306 29.65 2.23 -4.31
C GLY A 306 29.22 3.55 -3.66
N LEU A 307 27.90 3.81 -3.59
CA LEU A 307 27.31 5.01 -2.99
C LEU A 307 26.83 4.76 -1.55
N SER A 308 26.43 3.52 -1.26
CA SER A 308 25.93 3.10 0.03
C SER A 308 26.42 1.68 0.34
N LYS A 309 26.33 1.26 1.59
CA LYS A 309 26.69 -0.07 2.02
C LYS A 309 25.64 -0.66 2.99
N VAL A 310 25.37 -1.94 2.81
CA VAL A 310 24.45 -2.70 3.68
C VAL A 310 25.24 -3.32 4.83
N TYR A 311 24.69 -3.21 6.02
CA TYR A 311 25.26 -3.72 7.28
C TYR A 311 24.21 -4.53 8.04
N GLU A 312 24.62 -5.67 8.57
CA GLU A 312 23.87 -6.37 9.59
C GLU A 312 23.87 -5.60 10.90
N VAL A 313 22.79 -5.70 11.63
CA VAL A 313 22.68 -5.18 12.99
C VAL A 313 23.09 -6.28 13.96
N SER A 314 23.93 -5.93 14.96
CA SER A 314 24.32 -6.91 15.99
C SER A 314 23.12 -7.32 16.85
N ASP A 315 23.16 -8.55 17.38
CA ASP A 315 22.13 -9.04 18.31
C ASP A 315 22.01 -8.14 19.55
N GLU A 316 23.14 -7.56 20.00
CA GLU A 316 23.15 -6.62 21.14
C GLU A 316 22.32 -5.37 20.83
N LEU A 317 22.56 -4.71 19.68
CA LEU A 317 21.81 -3.54 19.26
C LEU A 317 20.33 -3.87 19.03
N ARG A 318 20.03 -5.01 18.39
CA ARG A 318 18.65 -5.48 18.20
C ARG A 318 17.93 -5.65 19.55
N ASN A 319 18.57 -6.30 20.53
CA ASN A 319 18.01 -6.51 21.85
C ASN A 319 17.82 -5.19 22.61
N GLU A 320 18.78 -4.24 22.50
CA GLU A 320 18.62 -2.89 23.06
C GLU A 320 17.42 -2.15 22.45
N MET A 321 17.19 -2.27 21.13
CA MET A 321 16.03 -1.67 20.45
C MET A 321 14.71 -2.29 20.93
N ILE A 322 14.63 -3.62 21.06
CA ILE A 322 13.47 -4.34 21.59
C ILE A 322 13.17 -3.88 23.02
N GLN A 323 14.22 -3.85 23.89
CA GLN A 323 14.06 -3.44 25.28
C GLN A 323 13.60 -1.97 25.40
N ALA A 324 14.13 -1.07 24.55
CA ALA A 324 13.69 0.33 24.52
C ALA A 324 12.21 0.47 24.13
N CYS A 325 11.74 -0.33 23.17
CA CYS A 325 10.30 -0.39 22.81
C CYS A 325 9.46 -0.91 23.97
N THR A 326 9.91 -1.97 24.66
CA THR A 326 9.23 -2.54 25.81
C THR A 326 9.14 -1.53 26.96
N ASP A 327 10.25 -0.90 27.35
CA ASP A 327 10.31 0.06 28.44
C ASP A 327 9.45 1.31 28.18
N ALA A 328 9.28 1.66 26.91
CA ALA A 328 8.44 2.79 26.48
C ALA A 328 6.95 2.44 26.33
N GLY A 329 6.54 1.17 26.51
CA GLY A 329 5.16 0.73 26.36
C GLY A 329 4.64 0.78 24.91
N ILE A 330 5.54 0.56 23.92
CA ILE A 330 5.15 0.62 22.50
C ILE A 330 4.11 -0.44 22.17
N TYR A 331 4.19 -1.63 22.74
CA TYR A 331 3.23 -2.71 22.49
C TYR A 331 1.82 -2.33 22.97
N ASP A 332 1.68 -1.69 24.15
CA ASP A 332 0.40 -1.14 24.62
C ASP A 332 -0.10 -0.04 23.68
N THR A 333 0.81 0.80 23.15
CA THR A 333 0.46 1.81 22.15
C THR A 333 -0.11 1.20 20.87
N VAL A 334 0.45 0.06 20.41
CA VAL A 334 -0.07 -0.69 19.25
C VAL A 334 -1.47 -1.23 19.55
N ILE A 335 -1.69 -1.85 20.72
CA ILE A 335 -3.01 -2.36 21.11
C ILE A 335 -4.06 -1.24 21.10
N GLU A 336 -3.74 -0.09 21.71
CA GLU A 336 -4.63 1.07 21.74
C GLU A 336 -4.92 1.61 20.33
N ALA A 337 -3.89 1.71 19.51
CA ALA A 337 -4.00 2.24 18.15
C ALA A 337 -4.79 1.32 17.22
N ALA A 338 -4.61 -0.01 17.31
CA ALA A 338 -5.32 -0.99 16.50
C ALA A 338 -6.80 -1.15 16.94
N GLY A 339 -7.05 -0.98 18.22
CA GLY A 339 -8.36 -1.22 18.82
C GLY A 339 -8.77 -2.70 18.80
N GLY A 340 -9.85 -3.04 19.50
CA GLY A 340 -10.31 -4.42 19.58
C GLY A 340 -9.24 -5.40 20.06
N THR A 341 -9.17 -6.58 19.47
CA THR A 341 -8.18 -7.62 19.77
C THR A 341 -7.20 -7.86 18.62
N TYR A 342 -7.24 -7.02 17.58
CA TYR A 342 -6.49 -7.25 16.33
C TYR A 342 -4.99 -7.45 16.53
N ALA A 343 -4.37 -6.63 17.39
CA ALA A 343 -2.94 -6.77 17.68
C ALA A 343 -2.64 -8.07 18.41
N GLN A 344 -3.40 -8.38 19.49
CA GLN A 344 -3.20 -9.58 20.29
C GLN A 344 -3.46 -10.86 19.47
N ASP A 345 -4.49 -10.88 18.62
CA ASP A 345 -4.80 -12.01 17.75
C ASP A 345 -3.68 -12.24 16.73
N LEU A 346 -3.15 -11.15 16.14
CA LEU A 346 -2.01 -11.22 15.22
C LEU A 346 -0.75 -11.73 15.93
N TRP A 347 -0.47 -11.26 17.17
CA TRP A 347 0.68 -11.70 17.97
C TRP A 347 0.56 -13.17 18.34
N ALA A 348 -0.64 -13.63 18.74
CA ALA A 348 -0.89 -15.03 19.04
C ALA A 348 -0.64 -15.92 17.80
N ALA A 349 -1.09 -15.49 16.62
CA ALA A 349 -0.85 -16.19 15.37
C ALA A 349 0.63 -16.23 14.99
N ALA A 350 1.40 -15.18 15.31
CA ALA A 350 2.84 -15.09 15.10
C ALA A 350 3.67 -15.84 16.16
N GLY A 351 3.04 -16.30 17.25
CA GLY A 351 3.76 -16.85 18.40
C GLY A 351 4.59 -15.82 19.15
N PHE A 352 4.18 -14.55 19.11
CA PHE A 352 4.88 -13.42 19.73
C PHE A 352 4.44 -13.21 21.18
N GLU A 353 5.42 -13.11 22.08
CA GLU A 353 5.26 -12.78 23.49
C GLU A 353 6.17 -11.59 23.83
N TYR A 354 5.68 -10.58 24.58
CA TYR A 354 6.41 -9.38 24.95
C TYR A 354 6.39 -9.11 26.47
#